data_c67ddbd5282316058733f1cd5a1aa50f
#
_entry.id   c67ddbd5282316058733f1cd5a1aa50f
#
_cell.length_a   1.000
_cell.length_b   1.000
_cell.length_c   1.000
_cell.angle_alpha   90.00
_cell.angle_beta   90.00
_cell.angle_gamma   90.00
#
_symmetry.space_group_name_H-M   'P 1'
#
loop_
_entity.id
_entity.type
_entity.pdbx_description
1 polymer ?
#
loop_
_entity_poly.entity_id
_entity_poly.type
_entity_poly.pdbx_seq_one_letter_code
_entity_poly.pdbx_strand_id
1 'polypeptide(L)'
;QAMDDLRVRCNYAPLHRALKKMYVEGRWKKLLPEKEYNSIPWQKIEDCDASFLMDLFTRIAYRQGEMGKWLGESTAYMLDHFGIPEDDWRNDKSTNYWALSHPKHHANEDDGQVGTVLNCLYNRDPMSHGTVNFTRSGLPIGVKKTIAERFWGSGDAVDEIGDYTPTNEAKMRRLRWVICRKELHDMLGLCSWMAPWVVSPNKSDNYIGDDDMEGKVYRALTGRKDTAQQLDNAGFRAFTLHRAYTMRQMNELNMRKKHDFYPNWIFTDPKNRPAFTKGTIRMDKDDIEKSFD
;
A
#
# COMPACT_ATOMS: atom_id res chain seq x y z
N GLN A 1 8.91 19.22 8.20
CA GLN A 1 9.18 19.58 9.60
C GLN A 1 7.89 19.63 10.43
N ALA A 2 6.91 20.49 10.11
CA ALA A 2 5.66 20.57 10.91
C ALA A 2 4.91 19.24 11.07
N MET A 3 4.90 18.41 10.04
CA MET A 3 4.28 17.07 10.13
C MET A 3 5.08 16.16 11.06
N ASP A 4 6.40 16.25 11.04
CA ASP A 4 7.27 15.50 11.97
C ASP A 4 7.07 15.98 13.40
N ASP A 5 7.02 17.29 13.62
CA ASP A 5 6.78 17.90 14.94
C ASP A 5 5.42 17.48 15.52
N LEU A 6 4.39 17.41 14.68
CA LEU A 6 3.05 16.98 15.03
C LEU A 6 2.85 15.46 14.98
N ARG A 7 3.86 14.69 14.55
CA ARG A 7 3.81 13.24 14.36
C ARG A 7 2.67 12.77 13.43
N VAL A 8 2.37 13.58 12.42
CA VAL A 8 1.37 13.27 11.39
C VAL A 8 2.08 12.71 10.16
N ARG A 9 1.56 11.63 9.59
CA ARG A 9 2.17 11.01 8.40
C ARG A 9 2.13 11.95 7.19
N CYS A 10 3.21 11.93 6.40
CA CYS A 10 3.36 12.78 5.21
C CYS A 10 2.43 12.45 4.03
N ASN A 11 1.69 11.36 4.07
CA ASN A 11 0.81 10.92 2.98
C ASN A 11 -0.55 11.63 2.93
N TYR A 12 -0.72 12.74 3.64
CA TYR A 12 -1.98 13.50 3.64
C TYR A 12 -2.16 14.46 2.46
N ALA A 13 -1.16 14.60 1.59
CA ALA A 13 -1.27 15.53 0.46
C ALA A 13 -2.45 15.24 -0.49
N PRO A 14 -2.74 13.98 -0.89
CA PRO A 14 -3.96 13.67 -1.64
C PRO A 14 -5.25 13.95 -0.85
N LEU A 15 -5.23 13.81 0.47
CA LEU A 15 -6.37 14.13 1.32
C LEU A 15 -6.81 15.58 1.17
N HIS A 16 -5.89 16.53 1.02
CA HIS A 16 -6.22 17.92 0.79
C HIS A 16 -7.14 18.13 -0.42
N ARG A 17 -6.93 17.39 -1.50
CA ARG A 17 -7.80 17.48 -2.71
C ARG A 17 -9.21 16.97 -2.42
N ALA A 18 -9.34 15.89 -1.69
CA ALA A 18 -10.63 15.36 -1.26
C ALA A 18 -11.37 16.36 -0.35
N LEU A 19 -10.67 16.92 0.61
CA LEU A 19 -11.23 17.92 1.51
C LEU A 19 -11.71 19.18 0.76
N LYS A 20 -10.92 19.66 -0.21
CA LYS A 20 -11.30 20.76 -1.07
C LYS A 20 -12.54 20.45 -1.91
N LYS A 21 -12.62 19.27 -2.51
CA LYS A 21 -13.79 18.81 -3.25
C LYS A 21 -15.05 18.79 -2.38
N MET A 22 -14.96 18.17 -1.21
CA MET A 22 -16.08 18.13 -0.25
C MET A 22 -16.49 19.53 0.22
N TYR A 23 -15.55 20.45 0.35
CA TYR A 23 -15.84 21.84 0.67
C TYR A 23 -16.60 22.54 -0.47
N VAL A 24 -16.09 22.45 -1.70
CA VAL A 24 -16.73 23.06 -2.90
C VAL A 24 -18.14 22.51 -3.11
N GLU A 25 -18.37 21.22 -2.84
CA GLU A 25 -19.68 20.58 -2.91
C GLU A 25 -20.59 20.94 -1.72
N GLY A 26 -20.12 21.73 -0.76
CA GLY A 26 -20.87 22.11 0.44
C GLY A 26 -21.15 20.97 1.41
N ARG A 27 -20.41 19.85 1.31
CA ARG A 27 -20.60 18.66 2.16
C ARG A 27 -20.20 18.93 3.60
N TRP A 28 -19.07 19.56 3.83
CA TRP A 28 -18.59 19.86 5.18
C TRP A 28 -19.58 20.69 5.99
N LYS A 29 -20.28 21.61 5.34
CA LYS A 29 -21.33 22.40 6.00
C LYS A 29 -22.50 21.55 6.52
N LYS A 30 -22.76 20.41 5.88
CA LYS A 30 -23.81 19.47 6.27
C LYS A 30 -23.36 18.42 7.29
N LEU A 31 -22.07 18.11 7.29
CA LEU A 31 -21.50 17.01 8.06
C LEU A 31 -20.96 17.46 9.43
N LEU A 32 -20.47 18.69 9.51
CA LEU A 32 -19.86 19.23 10.73
C LEU A 32 -20.88 20.04 11.54
N PRO A 33 -20.75 20.04 12.88
CA PRO A 33 -21.46 21.00 13.72
C PRO A 33 -21.17 22.44 13.26
N GLU A 34 -22.18 23.30 13.25
CA GLU A 34 -22.07 24.68 12.75
C GLU A 34 -20.89 25.45 13.38
N LYS A 35 -20.74 25.35 14.70
CA LYS A 35 -19.65 26.00 15.42
C LYS A 35 -18.28 25.54 14.93
N GLU A 36 -18.13 24.24 14.65
CA GLU A 36 -16.88 23.69 14.13
C GLU A 36 -16.65 24.14 12.69
N TYR A 37 -17.67 24.00 11.82
CA TYR A 37 -17.58 24.44 10.44
C TYR A 37 -17.10 25.89 10.33
N ASN A 38 -17.69 26.79 11.14
CA ASN A 38 -17.34 28.21 11.15
C ASN A 38 -15.95 28.53 11.74
N SER A 39 -15.36 27.59 12.47
CA SER A 39 -14.00 27.73 13.03
C SER A 39 -12.90 27.33 12.05
N ILE A 40 -13.22 26.69 10.93
CA ILE A 40 -12.26 26.22 9.95
C ILE A 40 -12.01 27.33 8.91
N PRO A 41 -10.76 27.67 8.61
CA PRO A 41 -10.43 28.75 7.69
C PRO A 41 -10.59 28.33 6.22
N TRP A 42 -11.82 28.05 5.79
CA TRP A 42 -12.14 27.54 4.45
C TRP A 42 -11.61 28.40 3.31
N GLN A 43 -11.57 29.74 3.49
CA GLN A 43 -11.03 30.63 2.46
C GLN A 43 -9.59 30.26 2.09
N LYS A 44 -8.80 29.82 3.05
CA LYS A 44 -7.42 29.39 2.80
C LYS A 44 -7.32 28.13 1.93
N ILE A 45 -8.33 27.28 1.92
CA ILE A 45 -8.36 26.12 1.01
C ILE A 45 -8.66 26.56 -0.43
N GLU A 46 -9.47 27.59 -0.61
CA GLU A 46 -9.73 28.19 -1.93
C GLU A 46 -8.50 28.89 -2.46
N ASP A 47 -7.83 29.68 -1.62
CA ASP A 47 -6.63 30.45 -1.94
C ASP A 47 -5.39 29.56 -2.13
N CYS A 48 -5.50 28.26 -1.89
CA CYS A 48 -4.37 27.32 -1.87
C CYS A 48 -3.26 27.74 -0.88
N ASP A 49 -3.63 28.37 0.21
CA ASP A 49 -2.70 28.81 1.26
C ASP A 49 -2.23 27.61 2.07
N ALA A 50 -0.93 27.37 2.07
CA ALA A 50 -0.31 26.28 2.81
C ALA A 50 -0.60 26.31 4.33
N SER A 51 -0.94 27.46 4.89
CA SER A 51 -1.31 27.58 6.30
C SER A 51 -2.61 26.85 6.66
N PHE A 52 -3.47 26.54 5.66
CA PHE A 52 -4.61 25.66 5.86
C PHE A 52 -4.17 24.26 6.27
N LEU A 53 -3.10 23.75 5.66
CA LEU A 53 -2.55 22.43 6.01
C LEU A 53 -2.01 22.40 7.43
N MET A 54 -1.45 23.50 7.91
CA MET A 54 -0.98 23.62 9.30
C MET A 54 -2.14 23.55 10.29
N ASP A 55 -3.23 24.26 10.04
CA ASP A 55 -4.46 24.17 10.84
C ASP A 55 -5.02 22.74 10.81
N LEU A 56 -5.13 22.16 9.62
CA LEU A 56 -5.64 20.78 9.43
C LEU A 56 -4.80 19.76 10.19
N PHE A 57 -3.47 19.78 10.05
CA PHE A 57 -2.60 18.84 10.73
C PHE A 57 -2.63 19.01 12.25
N THR A 58 -2.75 20.24 12.72
CA THR A 58 -2.94 20.52 14.14
C THR A 58 -4.24 19.91 14.65
N ARG A 59 -5.34 20.10 13.92
CA ARG A 59 -6.65 19.47 14.26
C ARG A 59 -6.55 17.94 14.29
N ILE A 60 -5.90 17.34 13.31
CA ILE A 60 -5.71 15.88 13.25
C ILE A 60 -4.86 15.38 14.41
N ALA A 61 -3.71 16.02 14.67
CA ALA A 61 -2.77 15.59 15.71
C ALA A 61 -3.39 15.65 17.10
N TYR A 62 -4.15 16.70 17.38
CA TYR A 62 -4.80 16.93 18.67
C TYR A 62 -6.27 16.48 18.73
N ARG A 63 -6.77 15.77 17.70
CA ARG A 63 -8.15 15.27 17.63
C ARG A 63 -9.19 16.36 17.88
N GLN A 64 -8.98 17.56 17.35
CA GLN A 64 -9.84 18.71 17.56
C GLN A 64 -11.10 18.62 16.69
N GLY A 65 -12.26 18.65 17.33
CA GLY A 65 -13.56 18.57 16.67
C GLY A 65 -13.82 17.23 16.00
N GLU A 66 -14.94 17.11 15.32
CA GLU A 66 -15.32 15.92 14.57
C GLU A 66 -14.39 15.68 13.38
N MET A 67 -14.02 16.74 12.67
CA MET A 67 -13.10 16.62 11.53
C MET A 67 -11.73 16.08 11.96
N GLY A 68 -11.10 16.70 12.96
CA GLY A 68 -9.78 16.28 13.43
C GLY A 68 -9.78 14.88 14.02
N LYS A 69 -10.85 14.52 14.76
CA LYS A 69 -11.04 13.21 15.34
C LYS A 69 -11.07 12.12 14.25
N TRP A 70 -11.98 12.23 13.31
CA TRP A 70 -12.21 11.15 12.33
C TRP A 70 -11.16 11.09 11.24
N LEU A 71 -10.62 12.22 10.80
CA LEU A 71 -9.44 12.21 9.92
C LEU A 71 -8.22 11.57 10.61
N GLY A 72 -8.10 11.76 11.91
CA GLY A 72 -7.03 11.14 12.67
C GLY A 72 -7.18 9.62 12.83
N GLU A 73 -8.38 9.06 12.71
CA GLU A 73 -8.60 7.61 12.72
C GLU A 73 -8.26 6.97 11.36
N SER A 74 -8.69 7.51 10.30
CA SER A 74 -8.28 7.31 8.89
C SER A 74 -9.36 7.84 7.94
N THR A 75 -9.04 7.91 6.66
CA THR A 75 -10.01 8.33 5.63
C THR A 75 -11.21 7.39 5.57
N ALA A 76 -11.01 6.08 5.69
CA ALA A 76 -12.11 5.12 5.63
C ALA A 76 -13.06 5.26 6.83
N TYR A 77 -12.55 5.40 8.04
CA TYR A 77 -13.38 5.64 9.22
C TYR A 77 -14.13 6.97 9.13
N MET A 78 -13.49 8.00 8.57
CA MET A 78 -14.15 9.28 8.29
C MET A 78 -15.31 9.11 7.31
N LEU A 79 -15.12 8.34 6.24
CA LEU A 79 -16.16 8.08 5.24
C LEU A 79 -17.36 7.38 5.87
N ASP A 80 -17.12 6.34 6.65
CA ASP A 80 -18.16 5.57 7.33
C ASP A 80 -18.92 6.42 8.35
N HIS A 81 -18.17 7.20 9.16
CA HIS A 81 -18.78 8.07 10.16
C HIS A 81 -19.72 9.12 9.56
N PHE A 82 -19.28 9.75 8.46
CA PHE A 82 -20.06 10.78 7.77
C PHE A 82 -21.06 10.20 6.75
N GLY A 83 -21.17 8.88 6.63
CA GLY A 83 -22.10 8.23 5.73
C GLY A 83 -21.87 8.58 4.26
N ILE A 84 -20.63 8.74 3.84
CA ILE A 84 -20.26 9.07 2.46
C ILE A 84 -20.27 7.78 1.65
N PRO A 85 -21.06 7.67 0.56
CA PRO A 85 -21.13 6.47 -0.26
C PRO A 85 -19.77 6.08 -0.85
N GLU A 86 -19.53 4.79 -0.94
CA GLU A 86 -18.27 4.23 -1.41
C GLU A 86 -17.86 4.72 -2.81
N ASP A 87 -18.80 4.77 -3.73
CA ASP A 87 -18.61 5.12 -5.14
C ASP A 87 -18.61 6.63 -5.41
N ASP A 88 -18.85 7.45 -4.41
CA ASP A 88 -19.00 8.89 -4.55
C ASP A 88 -17.67 9.59 -4.89
N TRP A 89 -16.73 9.61 -3.99
CA TRP A 89 -15.45 10.29 -4.21
C TRP A 89 -14.23 9.36 -4.12
N ARG A 90 -14.40 8.12 -3.75
CA ARG A 90 -13.39 7.07 -3.93
C ARG A 90 -13.08 6.81 -5.38
N ASN A 91 -13.94 7.23 -6.30
CA ASN A 91 -13.69 7.28 -7.73
C ASN A 91 -12.80 8.44 -8.17
N ASP A 92 -12.48 9.38 -7.29
CA ASP A 92 -11.56 10.45 -7.59
C ASP A 92 -10.12 9.93 -7.55
N LYS A 93 -9.46 9.92 -8.70
CA LYS A 93 -8.04 9.52 -8.82
C LYS A 93 -7.10 10.27 -7.89
N SER A 94 -7.54 11.44 -7.41
CA SER A 94 -6.77 12.24 -6.47
C SER A 94 -6.80 11.70 -5.05
N THR A 95 -7.68 10.74 -4.77
CA THR A 95 -7.90 10.15 -3.46
C THR A 95 -7.67 8.66 -3.47
N ASN A 96 -6.59 8.17 -4.00
CA ASN A 96 -6.22 6.74 -4.00
C ASN A 96 -6.19 6.09 -2.61
N TYR A 97 -7.04 6.55 -1.72
CA TYR A 97 -7.11 6.06 -0.36
C TYR A 97 -8.20 5.04 -0.21
N TRP A 98 -7.79 3.83 -0.04
CA TRP A 98 -8.64 2.77 0.41
C TRP A 98 -7.92 1.99 1.47
N ALA A 99 -8.33 2.02 2.63
CA ALA A 99 -8.11 1.06 3.70
C ALA A 99 -8.64 1.64 5.00
N LEU A 100 -8.97 0.80 5.91
CA LEU A 100 -9.47 1.21 7.22
C LEU A 100 -8.42 1.99 8.01
N SER A 101 -7.15 1.70 7.84
CA SER A 101 -6.07 2.27 8.65
C SER A 101 -5.01 3.06 7.87
N HIS A 102 -4.96 2.95 6.53
CA HIS A 102 -3.96 3.64 5.72
C HIS A 102 -4.38 3.74 4.25
N PRO A 103 -3.81 4.67 3.49
CA PRO A 103 -4.04 4.77 2.06
C PRO A 103 -3.46 3.58 1.30
N LYS A 104 -4.19 3.08 0.32
CA LYS A 104 -3.72 2.05 -0.63
C LYS A 104 -3.40 2.66 -1.99
N HIS A 105 -2.57 3.70 -2.01
CA HIS A 105 -2.00 4.20 -3.24
C HIS A 105 -0.95 3.22 -3.78
N HIS A 106 -0.64 3.28 -5.04
CA HIS A 106 0.24 2.34 -5.74
C HIS A 106 -0.21 0.87 -5.68
N ALA A 107 -1.50 0.64 -5.42
CA ALA A 107 -2.04 -0.71 -5.25
C ALA A 107 -1.70 -1.64 -6.41
N ASN A 108 -1.65 -1.10 -7.62
CA ASN A 108 -1.53 -1.87 -8.85
C ASN A 108 -0.36 -1.45 -9.72
N GLU A 109 0.44 -0.47 -9.26
CA GLU A 109 1.40 0.19 -10.13
C GLU A 109 2.67 -0.61 -10.34
N ASP A 110 3.10 -1.32 -9.32
CA ASP A 110 4.44 -1.86 -9.29
C ASP A 110 4.52 -3.36 -9.54
N ASP A 111 3.50 -4.14 -9.22
CA ASP A 111 3.64 -5.59 -9.14
C ASP A 111 2.42 -6.40 -9.58
N GLY A 112 1.55 -5.83 -10.37
CA GLY A 112 0.40 -6.53 -10.92
C GLY A 112 -0.51 -7.13 -9.86
N GLN A 113 -0.98 -8.34 -10.09
CA GLN A 113 -1.84 -9.07 -9.19
C GLN A 113 -1.18 -9.33 -7.83
N VAL A 114 0.11 -9.69 -7.81
CA VAL A 114 0.85 -9.93 -6.57
C VAL A 114 0.87 -8.68 -5.71
N GLY A 115 1.18 -7.52 -6.30
CA GLY A 115 1.16 -6.24 -5.60
C GLY A 115 -0.22 -5.86 -5.07
N THR A 116 -1.27 -6.18 -5.82
CA THR A 116 -2.65 -5.95 -5.41
C THR A 116 -2.98 -6.72 -4.13
N VAL A 117 -2.73 -8.02 -4.10
CA VAL A 117 -3.00 -8.85 -2.92
C VAL A 117 -2.12 -8.42 -1.73
N LEU A 118 -0.83 -8.18 -1.97
CA LEU A 118 0.08 -7.69 -0.94
C LEU A 118 -0.42 -6.41 -0.26
N ASN A 119 -0.91 -5.46 -1.04
CA ASN A 119 -1.41 -4.19 -0.51
C ASN A 119 -2.70 -4.35 0.30
N CYS A 120 -3.49 -5.40 0.07
CA CYS A 120 -4.60 -5.73 0.94
C CYS A 120 -4.16 -6.28 2.30
N LEU A 121 -3.14 -7.12 2.30
CA LEU A 121 -2.70 -7.83 3.49
C LEU A 121 -1.90 -6.95 4.46
N TYR A 122 -1.30 -5.88 3.96
CA TYR A 122 -0.40 -5.04 4.74
C TYR A 122 -1.06 -3.74 5.19
N ASN A 123 -0.84 -3.33 6.41
CA ASN A 123 -1.50 -2.19 7.04
C ASN A 123 -0.63 -0.94 7.18
N ARG A 124 0.50 -0.88 6.49
CA ARG A 124 1.41 0.28 6.47
C ARG A 124 1.60 0.80 5.04
N ASP A 125 2.82 0.81 4.54
CA ASP A 125 3.12 1.22 3.18
C ASP A 125 2.76 0.10 2.19
N PRO A 126 2.54 0.42 0.91
CA PRO A 126 2.28 -0.61 -0.09
C PRO A 126 3.36 -1.69 -0.09
N MET A 127 2.94 -2.93 0.06
CA MET A 127 3.83 -4.09 0.06
C MET A 127 4.55 -4.28 -1.28
N SER A 128 3.95 -3.79 -2.37
CA SER A 128 4.57 -3.80 -3.70
C SER A 128 5.93 -3.11 -3.72
N HIS A 129 6.19 -2.17 -2.81
CA HIS A 129 7.52 -1.60 -2.65
C HIS A 129 8.57 -2.63 -2.23
N GLY A 130 8.17 -3.78 -1.73
CA GLY A 130 9.10 -4.86 -1.38
C GLY A 130 9.86 -5.44 -2.57
N THR A 131 9.42 -5.20 -3.80
CA THR A 131 10.09 -5.64 -5.03
C THR A 131 10.21 -4.54 -6.08
N VAL A 132 10.15 -3.28 -5.68
CA VAL A 132 10.17 -2.15 -6.61
C VAL A 132 11.44 -2.10 -7.47
N ASN A 133 12.58 -2.46 -6.91
CA ASN A 133 13.84 -2.53 -7.65
C ASN A 133 13.82 -3.59 -8.79
N PHE A 134 13.04 -4.65 -8.61
CA PHE A 134 12.80 -5.65 -9.64
C PHE A 134 11.75 -5.19 -10.67
N THR A 135 10.60 -4.75 -10.20
CA THR A 135 9.48 -4.38 -11.08
C THR A 135 9.79 -3.17 -11.94
N ARG A 136 10.52 -2.19 -11.39
CA ARG A 136 10.93 -0.95 -12.08
C ARG A 136 12.35 -0.98 -12.64
N SER A 137 12.98 -2.14 -12.71
CA SER A 137 14.36 -2.27 -13.19
C SER A 137 14.59 -1.83 -14.63
N GLY A 138 13.54 -1.69 -15.44
CA GLY A 138 13.65 -1.45 -16.88
C GLY A 138 14.11 -2.66 -17.69
N LEU A 139 14.32 -3.82 -17.04
CA LEU A 139 14.73 -5.05 -17.73
C LEU A 139 13.58 -5.59 -18.62
N PRO A 140 13.94 -6.18 -19.78
CA PRO A 140 12.98 -6.87 -20.62
C PRO A 140 12.26 -7.98 -19.87
N ILE A 141 10.98 -8.23 -20.22
CA ILE A 141 10.16 -9.23 -19.54
C ILE A 141 10.78 -10.63 -19.56
N GLY A 142 11.44 -11.03 -20.64
CA GLY A 142 12.13 -12.32 -20.71
C GLY A 142 13.23 -12.47 -19.65
N VAL A 143 13.96 -11.39 -19.37
CA VAL A 143 14.98 -11.37 -18.30
C VAL A 143 14.30 -11.43 -16.94
N LYS A 144 13.23 -10.68 -16.72
CA LYS A 144 12.46 -10.75 -15.47
C LYS A 144 11.89 -12.14 -15.22
N LYS A 145 11.41 -12.83 -16.26
CA LYS A 145 10.95 -14.21 -16.16
C LYS A 145 12.06 -15.18 -15.77
N THR A 146 13.27 -15.01 -16.33
CA THR A 146 14.44 -15.82 -15.92
C THR A 146 14.79 -15.59 -14.43
N ILE A 147 14.76 -14.35 -13.99
CA ILE A 147 14.97 -14.01 -12.57
C ILE A 147 13.86 -14.65 -11.70
N ALA A 148 12.62 -14.53 -12.13
CA ALA A 148 11.47 -15.10 -11.42
C ALA A 148 11.53 -16.63 -11.31
N GLU A 149 11.99 -17.31 -12.38
CA GLU A 149 12.22 -18.74 -12.38
C GLU A 149 13.27 -19.16 -11.34
N ARG A 150 14.36 -18.39 -11.24
CA ARG A 150 15.41 -18.64 -10.25
C ARG A 150 14.93 -18.48 -8.80
N PHE A 151 14.13 -17.45 -8.49
CA PHE A 151 13.74 -17.14 -7.10
C PHE A 151 12.39 -17.74 -6.69
N TRP A 152 11.45 -17.88 -7.62
CA TRP A 152 10.08 -18.32 -7.33
C TRP A 152 9.66 -19.56 -8.09
N GLY A 153 10.59 -20.16 -8.84
CA GLY A 153 10.41 -21.45 -9.48
C GLY A 153 9.61 -21.44 -10.79
N SER A 154 9.22 -20.26 -11.30
CA SER A 154 8.59 -20.09 -12.61
C SER A 154 8.60 -18.65 -13.08
N GLY A 155 8.79 -18.46 -14.38
CA GLY A 155 8.61 -17.16 -15.03
C GLY A 155 7.18 -16.64 -14.95
N ASP A 156 6.19 -17.48 -14.69
CA ASP A 156 4.79 -17.12 -14.53
C ASP A 156 4.50 -16.41 -13.21
N ALA A 157 5.50 -16.25 -12.36
CA ALA A 157 5.41 -15.41 -11.16
C ALA A 157 5.36 -13.90 -11.48
N VAL A 158 5.60 -13.48 -12.73
CA VAL A 158 5.61 -12.07 -13.14
C VAL A 158 4.79 -11.83 -14.39
N ASP A 159 4.07 -10.72 -14.39
CA ASP A 159 3.39 -10.17 -15.55
C ASP A 159 4.20 -9.02 -16.15
N GLU A 160 4.03 -8.80 -17.46
CA GLU A 160 4.47 -7.56 -18.07
C GLU A 160 3.54 -6.43 -17.63
N ILE A 161 4.10 -5.23 -17.47
CA ILE A 161 3.27 -4.04 -17.21
C ILE A 161 2.23 -3.91 -18.33
N GLY A 162 0.96 -3.99 -17.95
CA GLY A 162 -0.16 -3.92 -18.87
C GLY A 162 -0.76 -5.26 -19.28
N ASP A 163 -0.09 -6.36 -19.00
CA ASP A 163 -0.60 -7.71 -19.23
C ASP A 163 -0.95 -8.35 -17.88
N TYR A 164 -2.22 -8.67 -17.75
CA TYR A 164 -2.73 -9.32 -16.56
C TYR A 164 -3.01 -10.79 -16.86
N THR A 165 -2.33 -11.65 -16.12
CA THR A 165 -2.61 -13.10 -16.20
C THR A 165 -3.26 -13.58 -14.90
N PRO A 166 -4.08 -14.66 -14.97
CA PRO A 166 -4.76 -15.19 -13.81
C PRO A 166 -3.83 -15.58 -12.67
N THR A 167 -4.39 -15.67 -11.47
CA THR A 167 -3.73 -16.22 -10.29
C THR A 167 -3.17 -17.60 -10.59
N ASN A 168 -1.94 -17.82 -10.17
CA ASN A 168 -1.26 -19.10 -10.28
C ASN A 168 -0.35 -19.33 -9.06
N GLU A 169 0.08 -20.59 -8.92
CA GLU A 169 0.90 -21.00 -7.79
C GLU A 169 2.25 -20.24 -7.70
N ALA A 170 2.85 -19.91 -8.84
CA ALA A 170 4.12 -19.18 -8.88
C ALA A 170 3.95 -17.74 -8.35
N LYS A 171 2.86 -17.08 -8.68
CA LYS A 171 2.51 -15.76 -8.12
C LYS A 171 2.30 -15.85 -6.61
N MET A 172 1.66 -16.91 -6.12
CA MET A 172 1.44 -17.08 -4.68
C MET A 172 2.74 -17.40 -3.93
N ARG A 173 3.65 -18.17 -4.52
CA ARG A 173 5.01 -18.35 -3.97
C ARG A 173 5.75 -17.03 -3.88
N ARG A 174 5.71 -16.22 -4.93
CA ARG A 174 6.30 -14.87 -4.93
C ARG A 174 5.68 -13.99 -3.86
N LEU A 175 4.34 -13.96 -3.77
CA LEU A 175 3.61 -13.18 -2.76
C LEU A 175 4.09 -13.53 -1.35
N ARG A 176 4.13 -14.81 -1.01
CA ARG A 176 4.61 -15.27 0.30
C ARG A 176 6.06 -14.86 0.56
N TRP A 177 6.91 -14.98 -0.44
CA TRP A 177 8.32 -14.59 -0.33
C TRP A 177 8.46 -13.08 -0.09
N VAL A 178 7.71 -12.25 -0.83
CA VAL A 178 7.73 -10.79 -0.65
C VAL A 178 7.27 -10.37 0.74
N ILE A 179 6.23 -11.02 1.28
CA ILE A 179 5.77 -10.81 2.66
C ILE A 179 6.91 -11.05 3.65
N CYS A 180 7.57 -12.20 3.54
CA CYS A 180 8.69 -12.53 4.43
C CYS A 180 9.82 -11.50 4.35
N ARG A 181 10.20 -11.10 3.14
CA ARG A 181 11.28 -10.15 2.90
C ARG A 181 10.93 -8.74 3.35
N LYS A 182 9.72 -8.30 3.14
CA LYS A 182 9.27 -6.98 3.61
C LYS A 182 9.35 -6.86 5.12
N GLU A 183 8.88 -7.85 5.85
CA GLU A 183 8.98 -7.88 7.31
C GLU A 183 10.43 -8.01 7.79
N LEU A 184 11.23 -8.81 7.10
CA LEU A 184 12.66 -8.94 7.39
C LEU A 184 13.40 -7.61 7.20
N HIS A 185 13.10 -6.87 6.12
CA HIS A 185 13.69 -5.55 5.90
C HIS A 185 13.33 -4.58 7.02
N ASP A 186 12.07 -4.56 7.45
CA ASP A 186 11.63 -3.70 8.53
C ASP A 186 12.32 -4.07 9.86
N MET A 187 12.51 -5.36 10.15
CA MET A 187 13.24 -5.82 11.35
C MET A 187 14.74 -5.49 11.30
N LEU A 188 15.35 -5.52 10.12
CA LEU A 188 16.77 -5.24 9.94
C LEU A 188 17.08 -3.77 9.68
N GLY A 189 16.06 -2.91 9.53
CA GLY A 189 16.23 -1.50 9.20
C GLY A 189 16.70 -1.28 7.75
N LEU A 190 16.39 -2.20 6.84
CA LEU A 190 16.78 -2.10 5.43
C LEU A 190 15.74 -1.34 4.61
N CYS A 191 16.19 -0.58 3.63
CA CYS A 191 15.33 0.15 2.73
C CYS A 191 14.72 -0.79 1.68
N SER A 192 13.40 -0.96 1.65
CA SER A 192 12.71 -1.81 0.69
C SER A 192 12.78 -1.33 -0.77
N TRP A 193 13.24 -0.10 -1.03
CA TRP A 193 13.52 0.37 -2.37
C TRP A 193 14.83 -0.17 -2.93
N MET A 194 15.75 -0.54 -2.06
CA MET A 194 17.06 -1.10 -2.41
C MET A 194 17.09 -2.62 -2.29
N ALA A 195 16.43 -3.15 -1.31
CA ALA A 195 16.28 -4.58 -1.05
C ALA A 195 14.87 -5.06 -1.44
N PRO A 196 14.65 -6.33 -1.73
CA PRO A 196 15.63 -7.41 -1.79
C PRO A 196 16.50 -7.34 -3.06
N TRP A 197 17.70 -7.88 -2.99
CA TRP A 197 18.64 -7.85 -4.11
C TRP A 197 18.42 -8.99 -5.10
N VAL A 198 17.23 -9.07 -5.66
CA VAL A 198 16.87 -10.07 -6.69
C VAL A 198 17.40 -9.69 -8.07
N VAL A 199 17.79 -8.43 -8.26
CA VAL A 199 18.37 -7.91 -9.49
C VAL A 199 19.82 -7.50 -9.25
N SER A 200 20.71 -7.97 -10.11
CA SER A 200 22.12 -7.56 -10.17
C SER A 200 22.35 -6.60 -11.35
N PRO A 201 23.27 -5.64 -11.27
CA PRO A 201 23.69 -4.87 -12.41
C PRO A 201 24.52 -5.70 -13.42
N ASN A 202 24.89 -6.93 -13.08
CA ASN A 202 25.79 -7.79 -13.85
C ASN A 202 25.06 -8.48 -15.01
N LYS A 203 25.35 -8.06 -16.22
CA LYS A 203 24.81 -8.68 -17.44
C LYS A 203 25.32 -10.12 -17.64
N SER A 204 26.52 -10.43 -17.21
CA SER A 204 27.09 -11.77 -17.31
C SER A 204 26.30 -12.83 -16.58
N ASP A 205 25.60 -12.43 -15.53
CA ASP A 205 24.77 -13.31 -14.68
C ASP A 205 23.29 -13.18 -15.02
N ASN A 206 22.94 -12.74 -16.22
CA ASN A 206 21.57 -12.46 -16.65
C ASN A 206 20.82 -11.53 -15.69
N TYR A 207 21.53 -10.60 -15.05
CA TYR A 207 21.01 -9.69 -14.03
C TYR A 207 20.41 -10.38 -12.80
N ILE A 208 20.69 -11.66 -12.58
CA ILE A 208 20.22 -12.42 -11.41
C ILE A 208 20.96 -11.92 -10.17
N GLY A 209 20.22 -11.55 -9.17
CA GLY A 209 20.74 -11.07 -7.88
C GLY A 209 21.09 -12.20 -6.91
N ASP A 210 21.11 -11.87 -5.65
CA ASP A 210 21.47 -12.76 -4.55
C ASP A 210 20.37 -12.71 -3.47
N ASP A 211 19.64 -13.79 -3.33
CA ASP A 211 18.53 -13.93 -2.38
C ASP A 211 18.98 -14.08 -0.91
N ASP A 212 20.25 -14.27 -0.67
CA ASP A 212 20.84 -14.34 0.67
C ASP A 212 21.65 -13.09 1.04
N MET A 213 21.60 -12.03 0.26
CA MET A 213 22.40 -10.84 0.52
C MET A 213 22.08 -10.22 1.89
N GLU A 214 20.81 -10.10 2.23
CA GLU A 214 20.37 -9.63 3.55
C GLU A 214 20.92 -10.53 4.67
N GLY A 215 20.88 -11.82 4.46
CA GLY A 215 21.43 -12.80 5.38
C GLY A 215 22.96 -12.70 5.51
N LYS A 216 23.67 -12.49 4.42
CA LYS A 216 25.12 -12.27 4.42
C LYS A 216 25.52 -11.03 5.21
N VAL A 217 24.81 -9.91 4.99
CA VAL A 217 25.02 -8.68 5.75
C VAL A 217 24.73 -8.89 7.23
N TYR A 218 23.58 -9.49 7.54
CA TYR A 218 23.19 -9.78 8.91
C TYR A 218 24.22 -10.66 9.65
N ARG A 219 24.65 -11.75 9.04
CA ARG A 219 25.68 -12.65 9.63
C ARG A 219 27.02 -11.95 9.81
N ALA A 220 27.42 -11.13 8.85
CA ALA A 220 28.67 -10.36 8.96
C ALA A 220 28.65 -9.35 10.12
N LEU A 221 27.52 -8.69 10.35
CA LEU A 221 27.39 -7.69 11.40
C LEU A 221 27.19 -8.31 12.79
N THR A 222 26.50 -9.43 12.89
CA THR A 222 26.07 -10.00 14.18
C THR A 222 26.93 -11.19 14.65
N GLY A 223 27.69 -11.81 13.74
CA GLY A 223 28.39 -13.07 14.01
C GLY A 223 27.48 -14.30 14.11
N ARG A 224 26.16 -14.13 13.91
CA ARG A 224 25.20 -15.25 13.93
C ARG A 224 25.34 -16.13 12.69
N LYS A 225 24.80 -17.34 12.74
CA LYS A 225 24.88 -18.32 11.66
C LYS A 225 23.51 -18.67 11.06
N ASP A 226 22.52 -17.81 11.25
CA ASP A 226 21.17 -18.05 10.72
C ASP A 226 21.19 -18.19 9.19
N THR A 227 20.51 -19.21 8.68
CA THR A 227 20.38 -19.43 7.23
C THR A 227 19.37 -18.44 6.62
N ALA A 228 19.39 -18.28 5.29
CA ALA A 228 18.37 -17.49 4.58
C ALA A 228 16.95 -17.96 4.93
N GLN A 229 16.70 -19.27 4.98
CA GLN A 229 15.40 -19.82 5.36
C GLN A 229 15.00 -19.51 6.80
N GLN A 230 15.95 -19.46 7.73
CA GLN A 230 15.65 -19.08 9.12
C GLN A 230 15.26 -17.61 9.22
N LEU A 231 15.90 -16.74 8.42
CA LEU A 231 15.56 -15.33 8.34
C LEU A 231 14.20 -15.12 7.67
N ASP A 232 13.90 -15.81 6.58
CA ASP A 232 12.57 -15.78 5.95
C ASP A 232 11.47 -16.24 6.93
N ASN A 233 11.73 -17.31 7.68
CA ASN A 233 10.82 -17.76 8.72
C ASN A 233 10.65 -16.72 9.85
N ALA A 234 11.68 -15.95 10.16
CA ALA A 234 11.57 -14.85 11.12
C ALA A 234 10.66 -13.75 10.57
N GLY A 235 10.83 -13.35 9.30
CA GLY A 235 9.94 -12.41 8.61
C GLY A 235 8.49 -12.89 8.61
N PHE A 236 8.26 -14.15 8.31
CA PHE A 236 6.89 -14.71 8.32
C PHE A 236 6.27 -14.72 9.72
N ARG A 237 7.03 -15.00 10.77
CA ARG A 237 6.55 -14.88 12.16
C ARG A 237 6.20 -13.44 12.51
N ALA A 238 7.03 -12.47 12.08
CA ALA A 238 6.74 -11.05 12.28
C ALA A 238 5.43 -10.64 11.60
N PHE A 239 5.23 -11.06 10.36
CA PHE A 239 3.97 -10.83 9.64
C PHE A 239 2.77 -11.45 10.38
N THR A 240 2.89 -12.69 10.84
CA THR A 240 1.82 -13.37 11.59
C THR A 240 1.46 -12.61 12.87
N LEU A 241 2.48 -12.15 13.61
CA LEU A 241 2.26 -11.32 14.80
C LEU A 241 1.59 -9.99 14.47
N HIS A 242 2.03 -9.35 13.40
CA HIS A 242 1.45 -8.11 12.92
C HIS A 242 -0.04 -8.29 12.54
N ARG A 243 -0.38 -9.39 11.84
CA ARG A 243 -1.76 -9.74 11.53
C ARG A 243 -2.60 -9.97 12.80
N ALA A 244 -2.09 -10.74 13.74
CA ALA A 244 -2.78 -10.99 15.01
C ALA A 244 -3.02 -9.69 15.79
N TYR A 245 -2.05 -8.78 15.79
CA TYR A 245 -2.19 -7.47 16.41
C TYR A 245 -3.27 -6.62 15.73
N THR A 246 -3.30 -6.59 14.41
CA THR A 246 -4.33 -5.89 13.62
C THR A 246 -5.72 -6.45 13.90
N MET A 247 -5.88 -7.78 13.92
CA MET A 247 -7.14 -8.45 14.27
C MET A 247 -7.63 -8.03 15.67
N ARG A 248 -6.72 -7.99 16.63
CA ARG A 248 -7.04 -7.55 17.99
C ARG A 248 -7.47 -6.08 18.03
N GLN A 249 -6.75 -5.19 17.33
CA GLN A 249 -7.11 -3.77 17.28
C GLN A 249 -8.47 -3.53 16.63
N MET A 250 -8.78 -4.28 15.58
CA MET A 250 -10.04 -4.17 14.87
C MET A 250 -11.19 -4.92 15.54
N ASN A 251 -10.88 -5.73 16.56
CA ASN A 251 -11.83 -6.65 17.19
C ASN A 251 -12.60 -7.50 16.15
N GLU A 252 -11.86 -8.03 15.16
CA GLU A 252 -12.41 -8.80 14.08
C GLU A 252 -11.44 -9.94 13.68
N LEU A 253 -11.94 -11.17 13.72
CA LEU A 253 -11.17 -12.35 13.33
C LEU A 253 -11.25 -12.60 11.81
N ASN A 254 -12.37 -12.26 11.20
CA ASN A 254 -12.53 -12.37 9.76
C ASN A 254 -12.03 -11.11 9.06
N MET A 255 -10.72 -11.09 8.78
CA MET A 255 -10.08 -9.93 8.14
C MET A 255 -10.59 -9.68 6.73
N ARG A 256 -11.10 -10.70 6.02
CA ARG A 256 -11.75 -10.55 4.70
C ARG A 256 -12.95 -9.62 4.76
N LYS A 257 -13.62 -9.57 5.90
CA LYS A 257 -14.81 -8.74 6.09
C LYS A 257 -14.47 -7.25 6.26
N LYS A 258 -13.35 -6.93 6.90
CA LYS A 258 -13.07 -5.55 7.33
C LYS A 258 -11.78 -4.94 6.81
N HIS A 259 -10.84 -5.74 6.35
CA HIS A 259 -9.51 -5.26 6.02
C HIS A 259 -9.00 -5.73 4.66
N ASP A 260 -9.07 -7.03 4.37
CA ASP A 260 -8.41 -7.66 3.23
C ASP A 260 -9.34 -7.70 2.02
N PHE A 261 -9.73 -6.54 1.53
CA PHE A 261 -10.57 -6.42 0.34
C PHE A 261 -10.29 -5.11 -0.39
N TYR A 262 -10.75 -5.02 -1.62
CA TYR A 262 -10.80 -3.80 -2.40
C TYR A 262 -12.25 -3.36 -2.64
N PRO A 263 -12.52 -2.05 -2.74
CA PRO A 263 -13.82 -1.56 -3.12
C PRO A 263 -14.15 -1.97 -4.56
N ASN A 264 -15.44 -2.19 -4.85
CA ASN A 264 -15.88 -2.64 -6.15
C ASN A 264 -15.46 -1.71 -7.30
N TRP A 265 -15.39 -0.41 -7.05
CA TRP A 265 -15.03 0.55 -8.09
C TRP A 265 -13.64 0.31 -8.70
N ILE A 266 -12.70 -0.31 -7.97
CA ILE A 266 -11.37 -0.61 -8.51
C ILE A 266 -11.44 -1.64 -9.67
N PHE A 267 -12.47 -2.47 -9.65
CA PHE A 267 -12.72 -3.47 -10.68
C PHE A 267 -13.65 -2.98 -11.79
N THR A 268 -14.51 -2.02 -11.51
CA THR A 268 -15.61 -1.60 -12.40
C THR A 268 -15.40 -0.24 -13.03
N ASP A 269 -14.75 0.70 -12.35
CA ASP A 269 -14.54 2.05 -12.88
C ASP A 269 -13.46 2.07 -13.96
N PRO A 270 -13.81 2.41 -15.21
CA PRO A 270 -12.84 2.52 -16.29
C PRO A 270 -11.81 3.63 -16.10
N LYS A 271 -12.06 4.59 -15.20
CA LYS A 271 -11.14 5.68 -14.88
C LYS A 271 -10.04 5.24 -13.91
N ASN A 272 -10.32 4.24 -13.08
CA ASN A 272 -9.39 3.69 -12.10
C ASN A 272 -8.72 2.42 -12.62
N ARG A 273 -8.24 2.47 -13.84
CA ARG A 273 -7.50 1.36 -14.40
C ARG A 273 -6.20 1.18 -13.63
N PRO A 274 -5.86 -0.05 -13.31
CA PRO A 274 -4.54 -0.37 -12.79
C PRO A 274 -3.45 0.17 -13.73
N ALA A 275 -2.37 0.70 -13.18
CA ALA A 275 -1.29 1.30 -13.98
C ALA A 275 -0.62 0.33 -14.96
N PHE A 276 -0.71 -0.98 -14.69
CA PHE A 276 -0.20 -2.02 -15.57
C PHE A 276 -1.16 -2.41 -16.69
N THR A 277 -2.35 -1.82 -16.79
CA THR A 277 -3.24 -2.13 -17.92
C THR A 277 -2.96 -1.25 -19.13
N LYS A 278 -2.51 -1.85 -20.19
CA LYS A 278 -2.46 -1.22 -21.51
C LYS A 278 -3.88 -1.24 -22.13
N GLY A 279 -4.69 -0.25 -21.79
CA GLY A 279 -5.97 -0.04 -22.46
C GLY A 279 -7.14 -0.81 -21.89
N THR A 280 -7.29 -2.11 -22.08
CA THR A 280 -8.54 -2.83 -21.87
C THR A 280 -8.55 -3.86 -20.75
N ILE A 281 -7.39 -4.28 -20.26
CA ILE A 281 -7.32 -5.33 -19.25
C ILE A 281 -7.58 -4.71 -17.87
N ARG A 282 -8.58 -5.24 -17.19
CA ARG A 282 -8.93 -4.89 -15.81
C ARG A 282 -8.53 -6.03 -14.89
N MET A 283 -8.30 -5.71 -13.62
CA MET A 283 -8.23 -6.77 -12.63
C MET A 283 -9.56 -7.50 -12.58
N ASP A 284 -9.50 -8.81 -12.64
CA ASP A 284 -10.64 -9.66 -12.41
C ASP A 284 -10.87 -9.82 -10.91
N LYS A 285 -12.08 -9.55 -10.44
CA LYS A 285 -12.41 -9.61 -9.03
C LYS A 285 -12.36 -11.04 -8.49
N ASP A 286 -12.92 -11.98 -9.22
CA ASP A 286 -12.99 -13.37 -8.78
C ASP A 286 -11.59 -13.99 -8.73
N ASP A 287 -10.72 -13.57 -9.63
CA ASP A 287 -9.33 -14.01 -9.64
C ASP A 287 -8.52 -13.43 -8.46
N ILE A 288 -8.75 -12.16 -8.11
CA ILE A 288 -8.17 -11.57 -6.90
C ILE A 288 -8.71 -12.25 -5.64
N GLU A 289 -10.00 -12.55 -5.58
CA GLU A 289 -10.59 -13.27 -4.44
C GLU A 289 -9.95 -14.65 -4.26
N LYS A 290 -9.73 -15.41 -5.32
CA LYS A 290 -8.99 -16.69 -5.28
C LYS A 290 -7.57 -16.60 -4.75
N SER A 291 -6.95 -15.42 -4.87
CA SER A 291 -5.59 -15.19 -4.38
C SER A 291 -5.51 -15.14 -2.85
N PHE A 292 -6.63 -15.08 -2.17
CA PHE A 292 -6.69 -15.07 -0.71
C PHE A 292 -6.98 -16.46 -0.11
N ASP A 293 -7.43 -17.41 -0.93
CA ASP A 293 -7.67 -18.80 -0.55
C ASP A 293 -6.37 -19.65 -0.63
#